data_b30a11f5077670a8f80e17ebcf305727
#
_entry.id   b30a11f5077670a8f80e17ebcf305727
#
_cell.length_a   1.000
_cell.length_b   1.000
_cell.length_c   1.000
_cell.angle_alpha   90.00
_cell.angle_beta   90.00
_cell.angle_gamma   90.00
#
_symmetry.space_group_name_H-M   'P 1'
#
loop_
_entity.id
_entity.type
_entity.pdbx_description
1 polymer ?
#
loop_
_entity_poly.entity_id
_entity_poly.type
_entity_poly.pdbx_seq_one_letter_code
_entity_poly.pdbx_strand_id
1 'polypeptide(L)' 'MPRQARVTVPDFPHHIVQCGHDRQPVFVERRDFEYYLANLQEWKQVYELDVFSYCLMTNHVHLVVQANDNVTVIL' A
#
# COMPACT_ATOMS: atom_id res chain seq x y z
N MET A 1 -12.43 6.96 -9.87
CA MET A 1 -11.08 7.21 -9.38
C MET A 1 -10.98 6.79 -7.93
N PRO A 2 -9.99 6.02 -7.57
CA PRO A 2 -9.88 5.57 -6.19
C PRO A 2 -9.62 6.74 -5.25
N ARG A 3 -10.17 6.63 -4.04
CA ARG A 3 -9.94 7.61 -3.01
C ARG A 3 -8.53 7.45 -2.45
N GLN A 4 -7.82 8.55 -2.31
CA GLN A 4 -6.54 8.53 -1.64
C GLN A 4 -6.74 8.39 -0.14
N ALA A 5 -5.94 7.52 0.47
CA ALA A 5 -5.95 7.31 1.90
C ALA A 5 -4.65 7.84 2.49
N ARG A 6 -4.75 8.43 3.68
CA ARG A 6 -3.57 8.81 4.47
C ARG A 6 -3.34 7.74 5.51
N VAL A 7 -2.13 7.23 5.55
CA VAL A 7 -1.75 6.20 6.51
C VAL A 7 -0.49 6.66 7.22
N THR A 8 -0.52 6.67 8.54
CA THR A 8 0.67 6.93 9.33
C THR A 8 1.39 5.61 9.55
N VAL A 9 2.61 5.52 9.03
CA VAL A 9 3.45 4.32 9.17
C VAL A 9 4.40 4.56 10.33
N PRO A 10 4.28 3.76 11.41
CA PRO A 10 5.15 3.93 12.58
C PRO A 10 6.55 3.38 12.35
N ASP A 11 7.45 3.65 13.28
CA ASP A 11 8.82 3.18 13.24
C ASP A 11 8.97 1.75 13.78
N PHE A 12 7.91 0.96 13.70
CA PHE A 12 7.91 -0.47 13.99
C PHE A 12 7.01 -1.17 12.98
N PRO A 13 7.07 -2.51 12.84
CA PRO A 13 6.25 -3.20 11.85
C PRO A 13 4.78 -2.94 12.06
N HIS A 14 4.09 -2.60 10.97
CA HIS A 14 2.69 -2.21 11.01
C HIS A 14 1.94 -2.86 9.85
N HIS A 15 0.76 -3.39 10.17
CA HIS A 15 -0.10 -4.01 9.18
C HIS A 15 -1.10 -2.99 8.65
N ILE A 16 -1.08 -2.76 7.34
CA ILE A 16 -1.98 -1.85 6.67
C ILE A 16 -2.92 -2.67 5.79
N VAL A 17 -4.20 -2.36 5.88
CA VAL A 17 -5.21 -2.93 4.98
C VAL A 17 -5.83 -1.80 4.18
N GLN A 18 -5.79 -1.92 2.86
CA GLN A 18 -6.37 -0.94 1.96
C GLN A 18 -7.44 -1.62 1.13
N CYS A 19 -8.68 -1.13 1.21
CA CYS A 19 -9.82 -1.70 0.50
C CYS A 19 -10.22 -0.84 -0.68
N GLY A 20 -10.87 -1.48 -1.66
CA GLY A 20 -11.48 -0.76 -2.77
C GLY A 20 -12.67 0.06 -2.29
N HIS A 21 -12.93 1.16 -3.00
CA HIS A 21 -14.06 2.03 -2.70
C HIS A 21 -15.38 1.37 -3.15
N ASP A 22 -16.41 1.40 -2.29
CA ASP A 22 -17.74 0.86 -2.57
C ASP A 22 -17.71 -0.59 -3.04
N ARG A 23 -16.82 -1.39 -2.44
CA ARG A 23 -16.65 -2.80 -2.81
C ARG A 23 -16.20 -3.00 -4.26
N GLN A 24 -15.73 -1.93 -4.91
CA GLN A 24 -15.15 -2.04 -6.23
C GLN A 24 -13.85 -2.82 -6.19
N PRO A 25 -13.55 -3.61 -7.22
CA PRO A 25 -12.26 -4.28 -7.25
C PRO A 25 -11.12 -3.27 -7.36
N VAL A 26 -10.06 -3.49 -6.60
CA VAL A 26 -8.85 -2.68 -6.72
C VAL A 26 -8.07 -3.11 -7.96
N PHE A 27 -8.08 -4.40 -8.24
CA PHE A 27 -7.35 -4.99 -9.35
C PHE A 27 -8.32 -5.80 -10.22
N VAL A 28 -8.27 -5.60 -11.53
CA VAL A 28 -9.08 -6.34 -12.49
C VAL A 28 -8.18 -7.18 -13.39
N GLU A 29 -7.06 -6.62 -13.82
CA GLU A 29 -6.14 -7.25 -14.75
C GLU A 29 -4.76 -7.39 -14.11
N ARG A 30 -3.94 -8.24 -14.71
CA ARG A 30 -2.56 -8.44 -14.27
C ARG A 30 -1.78 -7.13 -14.23
N ARG A 31 -1.98 -6.26 -15.22
CA ARG A 31 -1.27 -4.98 -15.27
C ARG A 31 -1.62 -4.06 -14.11
N ASP A 32 -2.80 -4.24 -13.50
CA ASP A 32 -3.19 -3.47 -12.32
C ASP A 32 -2.31 -3.84 -11.14
N PHE A 33 -2.03 -5.14 -10.95
CA PHE A 33 -1.10 -5.61 -9.93
C PHE A 33 0.31 -5.09 -10.19
N GLU A 34 0.75 -5.14 -11.43
CA GLU A 34 2.09 -4.67 -11.79
C GLU A 34 2.23 -3.18 -11.56
N TYR A 35 1.21 -2.41 -11.88
CA TYR A 35 1.19 -0.97 -11.65
C TYR A 35 1.26 -0.66 -10.17
N TYR A 36 0.49 -1.39 -9.35
CA TYR A 36 0.51 -1.20 -7.91
C TYR A 36 1.89 -1.51 -7.34
N LEU A 37 2.50 -2.61 -7.78
CA LEU A 37 3.82 -3.00 -7.29
C LEU A 37 4.88 -1.97 -7.69
N ALA A 38 4.78 -1.38 -8.88
CA ALA A 38 5.69 -0.32 -9.31
C ALA A 38 5.55 0.91 -8.42
N ASN A 39 4.31 1.30 -8.09
CA ASN A 39 4.04 2.41 -7.18
C ASN A 39 4.56 2.11 -5.77
N LEU A 40 4.37 0.89 -5.30
CA LEU A 40 4.86 0.48 -3.99
C LEU A 40 6.39 0.59 -3.90
N GLN A 41 7.08 0.20 -4.96
CA GLN A 41 8.53 0.33 -5.06
C GLN A 41 8.96 1.79 -4.94
N GLU A 42 8.24 2.68 -5.60
CA GLU A 42 8.50 4.12 -5.54
C GLU A 42 8.24 4.67 -4.14
N TRP A 43 7.12 4.33 -3.54
CA TRP A 43 6.78 4.77 -2.19
C TRP A 43 7.81 4.28 -1.18
N LYS A 44 8.25 3.04 -1.33
CA LYS A 44 9.29 2.47 -0.47
C LYS A 44 10.54 3.34 -0.47
N GLN A 45 10.94 3.83 -1.64
CA GLN A 45 12.13 4.68 -1.76
C GLN A 45 11.88 6.09 -1.24
N VAL A 46 10.76 6.70 -1.64
CA VAL A 46 10.44 8.09 -1.30
C VAL A 46 10.25 8.26 0.22
N TYR A 47 9.56 7.32 0.86
CA TYR A 47 9.25 7.40 2.29
C TYR A 47 10.21 6.59 3.15
N GLU A 48 11.22 5.97 2.54
CA GLU A 48 12.19 5.13 3.24
C GLU A 48 11.51 4.04 4.05
N LEU A 49 10.59 3.33 3.41
CA LEU A 49 9.83 2.25 4.03
C LEU A 49 10.50 0.90 3.81
N ASP A 50 10.46 0.06 4.84
CA ASP A 50 10.78 -1.35 4.69
C ASP A 50 9.47 -2.12 4.52
N VAL A 51 9.34 -2.85 3.43
CA VAL A 51 8.17 -3.67 3.17
C VAL A 51 8.52 -5.11 3.47
N PHE A 52 7.94 -5.65 4.54
CA PHE A 52 8.24 -7.01 4.98
C PHE A 52 7.43 -8.06 4.24
N SER A 53 6.19 -7.75 3.95
CA SER A 53 5.34 -8.64 3.17
C SER A 53 4.17 -7.88 2.59
N TYR A 54 3.53 -8.50 1.60
CA TYR A 54 2.32 -7.94 1.01
C TYR A 54 1.45 -9.07 0.48
N CYS A 55 0.15 -8.79 0.35
CA CYS A 55 -0.79 -9.70 -0.26
C CYS A 55 -1.78 -8.86 -1.06
N LEU A 56 -1.79 -9.06 -2.37
CA LEU A 56 -2.65 -8.31 -3.29
C LEU A 56 -3.86 -9.17 -3.64
N MET A 57 -5.02 -8.74 -3.19
CA MET A 57 -6.29 -9.42 -3.48
C MET A 57 -7.15 -8.52 -4.35
N THR A 58 -8.13 -9.10 -5.04
CA THR A 58 -8.91 -8.34 -6.01
C THR A 58 -9.55 -7.09 -5.41
N ASN A 59 -9.97 -7.15 -4.17
CA ASN A 59 -10.71 -6.04 -3.55
C ASN A 59 -9.99 -5.40 -2.37
N HIS A 60 -8.83 -5.89 -2.00
CA HIS A 60 -8.05 -5.25 -0.94
C HIS A 60 -6.60 -5.68 -0.97
N VAL A 61 -5.78 -4.93 -0.25
CA VAL A 61 -4.34 -5.14 -0.17
C VAL A 61 -3.94 -5.19 1.29
N HIS A 62 -3.08 -6.14 1.64
CA HIS A 62 -2.44 -6.22 2.94
C HIS A 62 -0.96 -5.90 2.79
N LEU A 63 -0.45 -5.02 3.63
CA LEU A 63 0.96 -4.65 3.65
C LEU A 63 1.47 -4.72 5.08
N VAL A 64 2.68 -5.21 5.25
CA VAL A 64 3.40 -5.10 6.53
C VAL A 64 4.62 -4.25 6.26
N VAL A 65 4.65 -3.06 6.82
CA VAL A 65 5.66 -2.05 6.54
C VAL A 65 6.19 -1.42 7.83
N GLN A 66 7.36 -0.84 7.73
CA GLN A 66 7.99 -0.09 8.81
C GLN A 66 8.72 1.10 8.21
N ALA A 67 8.69 2.24 8.89
CA ALA A 67 9.46 3.42 8.52
C ALA A 67 10.59 3.65 9.52
N ASN A 68 11.55 4.50 9.17
CA ASN A 68 12.62 4.89 10.12
C ASN A 68 12.09 5.81 11.22
N ASP A 69 11.09 6.61 10.86
CA ASP A 69 10.34 7.47 11.77
C ASP A 69 8.87 7.33 11.40
N ASN A 70 7.98 7.85 12.25
CA ASN A 70 6.57 7.89 11.86
C ASN A 70 6.42 8.80 10.63
N VAL A 71 5.90 8.25 9.55
CA VAL A 71 5.65 9.01 8.32
C VAL A 71 4.21 8.84 7.88
N THR A 72 3.66 9.88 7.28
CA THR A 72 2.33 9.82 6.69
C THR A 72 2.48 9.59 5.19
N VAL A 73 1.90 8.49 4.72
CA VAL A 73 1.94 8.08 3.33
C VAL A 73 0.57 8.28 2.71
N ILE A 74 0.54 8.85 1.52
CA ILE A 74 -0.71 9.02 0.76
C ILE A 74 -0.75 7.90 -0.28
N LEU A 75 -1.71 7.02 -0.11
CA LEU A 75 -1.89 5.84 -0.97
C LEU A 75 -2.98 6.05 -2.02
#